data_41a7b8fa4efb6432475511b892fe8b77
#
_entry.id   41a7b8fa4efb6432475511b892fe8b77
#
_cell.length_a   1.000
_cell.length_b   1.000
_cell.length_c   1.000
_cell.angle_alpha   90.00
_cell.angle_beta   90.00
_cell.angle_gamma   90.00
#
_symmetry.space_group_name_H-M   'P 1'
#
loop_
_entity.id
_entity.type
_entity.pdbx_description
1 polymer ?
#
loop_
_entity_poly.entity_id
_entity_poly.type
_entity_poly.pdbx_seq_one_letter_code
_entity_poly.pdbx_strand_id
1 'polypeptide(L)'
;MTGLHEPIPPALDGERLDRLVSLLTGISRSRAAKAIEDGQVLIDDEPVLVRSRRVQAGEELTVPDIAEGEVQGLRPDPGVEIVVVHEDAEVIVVDKAAGVIVHPGAGHDEGTLVHGLLARYPEVASVGSVLRPGIVHRLDRGTSGLLMVARTAATHASLVRQLSDRRVDRRYLALVHGCVEADEGRIEAPIGRSPRGRTRMAVVAGGREARTAYTVQERWGRPSTTLLECRLETGRTHQIRVHLTAIGHPLVGDAAYDSSREHLGLDRPFLHAGHLGFMHPATGAAMAFDSSLPADLTGVLENLAEGSG
;
A
#
# COMPACT_ATOMS: atom_id res chain seq x y z
N MET A 1 24.45 -26.67 10.65
CA MET A 1 24.96 -25.32 11.03
C MET A 1 24.28 -24.95 12.34
N THR A 2 24.98 -24.36 13.25
CA THR A 2 24.55 -24.18 14.65
C THR A 2 23.59 -22.98 14.74
N GLY A 3 22.40 -23.21 15.30
CA GLY A 3 21.46 -22.11 15.64
C GLY A 3 22.11 -21.05 16.55
N LEU A 4 21.49 -19.89 16.68
CA LEU A 4 21.93 -18.83 17.57
C LEU A 4 21.63 -19.24 19.03
N HIS A 5 22.62 -19.14 19.91
CA HIS A 5 22.46 -19.27 21.36
C HIS A 5 23.40 -18.29 22.04
N GLU A 6 22.83 -17.18 22.54
CA GLU A 6 23.60 -16.10 23.14
C GLU A 6 22.76 -15.25 24.09
N PRO A 7 23.38 -14.60 25.10
CA PRO A 7 22.71 -13.67 25.97
C PRO A 7 22.32 -12.40 25.22
N ILE A 8 21.15 -11.86 25.55
CA ILE A 8 20.65 -10.63 24.95
C ILE A 8 21.54 -9.44 25.38
N PRO A 9 22.13 -8.72 24.37
CA PRO A 9 23.02 -7.60 24.69
C PRO A 9 22.27 -6.44 25.39
N PRO A 10 22.92 -5.69 26.28
CA PRO A 10 22.31 -4.52 26.96
C PRO A 10 21.75 -3.46 25.99
N ALA A 11 22.35 -3.33 24.80
CA ALA A 11 21.89 -2.40 23.77
C ALA A 11 20.51 -2.73 23.19
N LEU A 12 20.01 -3.96 23.41
CA LEU A 12 18.73 -4.46 22.89
C LEU A 12 17.70 -4.70 24.01
N ASP A 13 17.99 -4.21 25.23
CA ASP A 13 17.06 -4.24 26.35
C ASP A 13 15.72 -3.56 25.99
N GLY A 14 14.61 -4.20 26.36
CA GLY A 14 13.26 -3.71 26.09
C GLY A 14 12.83 -3.81 24.62
N GLU A 15 13.66 -4.35 23.71
CA GLU A 15 13.28 -4.54 22.32
C GLU A 15 12.23 -5.67 22.17
N ARG A 16 11.50 -5.67 21.07
CA ARG A 16 10.52 -6.72 20.77
C ARG A 16 11.24 -7.98 20.27
N LEU A 17 10.81 -9.14 20.74
CA LEU A 17 11.41 -10.43 20.38
C LEU A 17 11.41 -10.68 18.85
N ASP A 18 10.31 -10.35 18.14
CA ASP A 18 10.24 -10.51 16.67
C ASP A 18 11.27 -9.64 15.93
N ARG A 19 11.60 -8.47 16.47
CA ARG A 19 12.63 -7.59 15.91
C ARG A 19 14.03 -8.05 16.29
N LEU A 20 14.22 -8.46 17.53
CA LEU A 20 15.50 -8.97 18.02
C LEU A 20 15.96 -10.17 17.20
N VAL A 21 15.10 -11.19 17.06
CA VAL A 21 15.39 -12.40 16.27
C VAL A 21 15.73 -12.02 14.84
N SER A 22 14.95 -11.11 14.21
CA SER A 22 15.24 -10.62 12.86
C SER A 22 16.60 -9.93 12.74
N LEU A 23 17.00 -9.14 13.74
CA LEU A 23 18.28 -8.41 13.74
C LEU A 23 19.48 -9.36 13.89
N LEU A 24 19.38 -10.36 14.80
CA LEU A 24 20.49 -11.24 15.13
C LEU A 24 20.67 -12.38 14.12
N THR A 25 19.57 -12.87 13.52
CA THR A 25 19.63 -14.00 12.57
C THR A 25 19.61 -13.59 11.10
N GLY A 26 19.30 -12.32 10.80
CA GLY A 26 19.15 -11.83 9.43
C GLY A 26 17.85 -12.24 8.73
N ILE A 27 17.01 -13.10 9.32
CA ILE A 27 15.72 -13.51 8.74
C ILE A 27 14.71 -12.35 8.75
N SER A 28 13.71 -12.40 7.87
CA SER A 28 12.66 -11.38 7.86
C SER A 28 11.87 -11.36 9.17
N ARG A 29 11.37 -10.18 9.57
CA ARG A 29 10.57 -10.03 10.79
C ARG A 29 9.28 -10.87 10.80
N SER A 30 8.67 -11.09 9.63
CA SER A 30 7.50 -11.96 9.49
C SER A 30 7.85 -13.43 9.80
N ARG A 31 9.03 -13.85 9.39
CA ARG A 31 9.53 -15.20 9.63
C ARG A 31 9.95 -15.39 11.09
N ALA A 32 10.60 -14.39 11.68
CA ALA A 32 10.89 -14.36 13.10
C ALA A 32 9.59 -14.47 13.93
N ALA A 33 8.55 -13.72 13.54
CA ALA A 33 7.25 -13.79 14.19
C ALA A 33 6.61 -15.18 14.11
N LYS A 34 6.68 -15.82 12.92
CA LYS A 34 6.16 -17.20 12.75
C LYS A 34 6.95 -18.22 13.57
N ALA A 35 8.27 -18.16 13.56
CA ALA A 35 9.11 -19.06 14.37
C ALA A 35 8.82 -18.94 15.87
N ILE A 36 8.52 -17.72 16.33
CA ILE A 36 8.10 -17.48 17.72
C ILE A 36 6.72 -18.10 17.97
N GLU A 37 5.73 -17.85 17.10
CA GLU A 37 4.38 -18.39 17.22
C GLU A 37 4.36 -19.93 17.15
N ASP A 38 5.28 -20.53 16.40
CA ASP A 38 5.48 -21.99 16.29
C ASP A 38 6.30 -22.58 17.49
N GLY A 39 6.71 -21.75 18.46
CA GLY A 39 7.45 -22.17 19.66
C GLY A 39 8.91 -22.56 19.40
N GLN A 40 9.48 -22.18 18.28
CA GLN A 40 10.86 -22.53 17.91
C GLN A 40 11.91 -21.61 18.57
N VAL A 41 11.49 -20.46 19.11
CA VAL A 41 12.36 -19.48 19.77
C VAL A 41 12.22 -19.65 21.29
N LEU A 42 13.34 -19.81 21.98
CA LEU A 42 13.37 -20.00 23.44
C LEU A 42 14.00 -18.77 24.08
N ILE A 43 13.53 -18.41 25.26
CA ILE A 43 14.18 -17.49 26.19
C ILE A 43 14.36 -18.26 27.51
N ASP A 44 15.61 -18.35 28.02
CA ASP A 44 15.98 -19.09 29.20
C ASP A 44 15.47 -20.57 29.13
N ASP A 45 15.66 -21.20 27.95
CA ASP A 45 15.20 -22.55 27.59
C ASP A 45 13.68 -22.79 27.56
N GLU A 46 12.87 -21.70 27.72
CA GLU A 46 11.41 -21.77 27.68
C GLU A 46 10.87 -21.25 26.34
N PRO A 47 9.96 -22.00 25.64
CA PRO A 47 9.37 -21.56 24.38
C PRO A 47 8.55 -20.28 24.55
N VAL A 48 8.82 -19.27 23.72
CA VAL A 48 8.03 -18.04 23.69
C VAL A 48 7.10 -18.08 22.49
N LEU A 49 5.78 -17.90 22.74
CA LEU A 49 4.75 -17.89 21.71
C LEU A 49 4.29 -16.45 21.33
N VAL A 50 4.68 -15.46 22.12
CA VAL A 50 4.24 -14.06 21.96
C VAL A 50 5.32 -13.24 21.27
N ARG A 51 5.19 -13.05 19.97
CA ARG A 51 6.14 -12.29 19.14
C ARG A 51 6.40 -10.85 19.59
N SER A 52 5.45 -10.25 20.32
CA SER A 52 5.57 -8.87 20.84
C SER A 52 6.16 -8.80 22.24
N ARG A 53 6.58 -9.95 22.85
CA ARG A 53 7.28 -9.97 24.13
C ARG A 53 8.45 -9.00 24.08
N ARG A 54 8.61 -8.20 25.12
CA ARG A 54 9.81 -7.39 25.31
C ARG A 54 10.84 -8.22 26.06
N VAL A 55 12.05 -8.21 25.54
CA VAL A 55 13.17 -8.96 26.10
C VAL A 55 13.92 -8.12 27.12
N GLN A 56 14.67 -8.76 28.01
CA GLN A 56 15.55 -8.12 28.99
C GLN A 56 17.01 -8.45 28.69
N ALA A 57 17.90 -7.49 28.96
CA ALA A 57 19.33 -7.72 28.85
C ALA A 57 19.77 -8.87 29.77
N GLY A 58 20.56 -9.80 29.25
CA GLY A 58 21.06 -10.98 30.00
C GLY A 58 20.14 -12.21 29.95
N GLU A 59 18.91 -12.13 29.41
CA GLU A 59 18.13 -13.34 29.11
C GLU A 59 18.87 -14.14 28.02
N GLU A 60 18.88 -15.48 28.11
CA GLU A 60 19.49 -16.37 27.12
C GLU A 60 18.53 -16.61 25.96
N LEU A 61 18.90 -16.13 24.77
CA LEU A 61 18.12 -16.35 23.56
C LEU A 61 18.63 -17.56 22.78
N THR A 62 17.73 -18.53 22.56
CA THR A 62 17.98 -19.64 21.64
C THR A 62 17.08 -19.55 20.43
N VAL A 63 17.68 -19.46 19.24
CA VAL A 63 16.98 -19.53 17.98
C VAL A 63 17.58 -20.70 17.19
N PRO A 64 16.79 -21.74 16.84
CA PRO A 64 17.32 -22.83 16.04
C PRO A 64 17.81 -22.29 14.69
N ASP A 65 18.62 -23.07 13.99
CA ASP A 65 18.91 -22.82 12.61
C ASP A 65 17.55 -22.85 11.85
N ILE A 66 16.91 -21.71 11.82
CA ILE A 66 15.73 -21.52 10.97
C ILE A 66 16.30 -21.52 9.57
N ALA A 67 16.60 -22.75 9.07
CA ALA A 67 17.07 -22.94 7.72
C ALA A 67 16.38 -21.87 6.84
N GLU A 68 17.14 -21.22 5.98
CA GLU A 68 16.56 -20.54 4.84
C GLU A 68 15.76 -21.59 4.05
N GLY A 69 14.64 -22.07 4.67
CA GLY A 69 13.61 -22.70 3.87
C GLY A 69 13.37 -21.67 2.80
N GLU A 70 13.59 -22.03 1.57
CA GLU A 70 13.29 -21.22 0.41
C GLU A 70 12.13 -20.31 0.82
N VAL A 71 12.38 -18.99 0.95
CA VAL A 71 11.28 -18.03 0.90
C VAL A 71 10.61 -18.47 -0.38
N GLN A 72 9.51 -19.24 -0.28
CA GLN A 72 8.79 -19.64 -1.48
C GLN A 72 8.52 -18.31 -2.16
N GLY A 73 9.39 -18.02 -3.12
CA GLY A 73 9.34 -16.81 -3.89
C GLY A 73 7.92 -16.78 -4.42
N LEU A 74 7.34 -15.62 -4.49
CA LEU A 74 5.99 -15.46 -5.03
C LEU A 74 5.89 -16.31 -6.30
N ARG A 75 4.91 -17.19 -6.39
CA ARG A 75 4.74 -18.04 -7.58
C ARG A 75 4.18 -17.19 -8.72
N PRO A 76 4.84 -17.17 -9.90
CA PRO A 76 4.27 -16.51 -11.06
C PRO A 76 2.87 -17.05 -11.36
N ASP A 77 1.92 -16.15 -11.64
CA ASP A 77 0.56 -16.51 -12.00
C ASP A 77 0.15 -15.79 -13.30
N PRO A 78 0.19 -16.47 -14.46
CA PRO A 78 -0.21 -15.88 -15.73
C PRO A 78 -1.72 -15.63 -15.84
N GLY A 79 -2.54 -16.14 -14.91
CA GLY A 79 -3.97 -15.86 -14.84
C GLY A 79 -4.29 -14.45 -14.31
N VAL A 80 -3.31 -13.77 -13.70
CA VAL A 80 -3.48 -12.37 -13.28
C VAL A 80 -3.19 -11.44 -14.46
N GLU A 81 -4.24 -10.80 -14.96
CA GLU A 81 -4.14 -9.85 -16.07
C GLU A 81 -3.31 -8.62 -15.69
N ILE A 82 -2.37 -8.24 -16.55
CA ILE A 82 -1.53 -7.05 -16.43
C ILE A 82 -1.76 -6.16 -17.65
N VAL A 83 -2.49 -5.07 -17.47
CA VAL A 83 -2.65 -4.02 -18.48
C VAL A 83 -1.44 -3.10 -18.44
N VAL A 84 -0.58 -3.20 -19.44
CA VAL A 84 0.65 -2.39 -19.53
C VAL A 84 0.37 -1.13 -20.33
N VAL A 85 0.66 0.03 -19.73
CA VAL A 85 0.57 1.36 -20.36
C VAL A 85 1.89 1.75 -21.00
N HIS A 86 3.00 1.39 -20.33
CA HIS A 86 4.35 1.64 -20.81
C HIS A 86 5.31 0.57 -20.28
N GLU A 87 6.26 0.17 -21.10
CA GLU A 87 7.38 -0.67 -20.67
C GLU A 87 8.66 -0.31 -21.43
N ASP A 88 9.76 -0.31 -20.70
CA ASP A 88 11.12 -0.20 -21.24
C ASP A 88 12.09 -1.06 -20.42
N ALA A 89 13.39 -0.89 -20.57
CA ALA A 89 14.41 -1.67 -19.84
C ALA A 89 14.41 -1.39 -18.33
N GLU A 90 13.87 -0.26 -17.90
CA GLU A 90 13.99 0.24 -16.52
C GLU A 90 12.65 0.23 -15.79
N VAL A 91 11.55 0.60 -16.45
CA VAL A 91 10.26 0.87 -15.82
C VAL A 91 9.14 0.16 -16.56
N ILE A 92 8.16 -0.32 -15.78
CA ILE A 92 6.85 -0.74 -16.29
C ILE A 92 5.82 0.18 -15.64
N VAL A 93 4.90 0.74 -16.42
CA VAL A 93 3.70 1.41 -15.93
C VAL A 93 2.49 0.55 -16.27
N VAL A 94 1.73 0.18 -15.26
CA VAL A 94 0.54 -0.64 -15.42
C VAL A 94 -0.71 0.13 -15.03
N ASP A 95 -1.83 -0.18 -15.68
CA ASP A 95 -3.17 0.24 -15.28
C ASP A 95 -3.83 -0.89 -14.49
N LYS A 96 -3.85 -0.75 -13.17
CA LYS A 96 -4.37 -1.77 -12.28
C LYS A 96 -5.89 -1.76 -12.26
N ALA A 97 -6.51 -2.86 -12.59
CA ALA A 97 -7.95 -3.03 -12.40
C ALA A 97 -8.35 -2.96 -10.91
N ALA A 98 -9.57 -2.49 -10.63
CA ALA A 98 -10.18 -2.62 -9.32
C ALA A 98 -10.35 -4.11 -8.95
N GLY A 99 -10.32 -4.42 -7.64
CA GLY A 99 -10.40 -5.80 -7.15
C GLY A 99 -9.05 -6.49 -7.03
N VAL A 100 -8.05 -6.14 -7.84
CA VAL A 100 -6.69 -6.70 -7.80
C VAL A 100 -5.89 -6.09 -6.64
N ILE A 101 -5.29 -6.96 -5.82
CA ILE A 101 -4.36 -6.57 -4.74
C ILE A 101 -2.96 -6.45 -5.33
N VAL A 102 -2.18 -5.45 -4.90
CA VAL A 102 -0.84 -5.22 -5.48
C VAL A 102 0.14 -6.31 -5.07
N HIS A 103 0.19 -6.71 -3.82
CA HIS A 103 1.14 -7.70 -3.28
C HIS A 103 0.51 -8.48 -2.13
N PRO A 104 0.97 -9.69 -1.82
CA PRO A 104 0.45 -10.51 -0.74
C PRO A 104 0.37 -9.80 0.60
N GLY A 105 -0.63 -10.15 1.38
CA GLY A 105 -0.88 -9.61 2.71
C GLY A 105 -1.93 -10.41 3.44
N ALA A 106 -2.31 -10.01 4.65
CA ALA A 106 -3.21 -10.75 5.51
C ALA A 106 -4.48 -11.22 4.76
N GLY A 107 -4.62 -12.54 4.58
CA GLY A 107 -5.76 -13.18 3.94
C GLY A 107 -5.75 -13.24 2.41
N HIS A 108 -4.64 -12.85 1.76
CA HIS A 108 -4.51 -12.88 0.31
C HIS A 108 -3.06 -13.17 -0.08
N ASP A 109 -2.74 -14.44 -0.24
CA ASP A 109 -1.37 -14.91 -0.51
C ASP A 109 -1.12 -15.16 -2.01
N GLU A 110 -2.17 -15.28 -2.83
CA GLU A 110 -2.12 -15.57 -4.27
C GLU A 110 -2.98 -14.59 -5.08
N GLY A 111 -2.88 -14.65 -6.43
CA GLY A 111 -3.72 -13.84 -7.34
C GLY A 111 -3.48 -12.32 -7.25
N THR A 112 -2.29 -11.89 -6.82
CA THR A 112 -1.98 -10.45 -6.71
C THR A 112 -1.23 -9.94 -7.94
N LEU A 113 -1.19 -8.63 -8.13
CA LEU A 113 -0.50 -7.99 -9.25
C LEU A 113 0.95 -8.47 -9.40
N VAL A 114 1.66 -8.65 -8.27
CA VAL A 114 3.06 -9.12 -8.32
C VAL A 114 3.19 -10.54 -8.85
N HIS A 115 2.20 -11.43 -8.68
CA HIS A 115 2.22 -12.77 -9.27
C HIS A 115 2.11 -12.70 -10.80
N GLY A 116 1.23 -11.84 -11.33
CA GLY A 116 1.13 -11.59 -12.77
C GLY A 116 2.37 -10.89 -13.33
N LEU A 117 2.93 -9.92 -12.60
CA LEU A 117 4.18 -9.27 -12.99
C LEU A 117 5.32 -10.29 -13.08
N LEU A 118 5.46 -11.21 -12.13
CA LEU A 118 6.48 -12.25 -12.16
C LEU A 118 6.30 -13.24 -13.32
N ALA A 119 5.06 -13.51 -13.71
CA ALA A 119 4.80 -14.36 -14.86
C ALA A 119 5.21 -13.72 -16.19
N ARG A 120 5.02 -12.39 -16.31
CA ARG A 120 5.34 -11.65 -17.53
C ARG A 120 6.78 -11.09 -17.54
N TYR A 121 7.31 -10.74 -16.38
CA TYR A 121 8.61 -10.10 -16.18
C TYR A 121 9.41 -10.83 -15.07
N PRO A 122 9.94 -12.03 -15.33
CA PRO A 122 10.63 -12.82 -14.30
C PRO A 122 11.81 -12.11 -13.65
N GLU A 123 12.44 -11.17 -14.38
CA GLU A 123 13.59 -10.40 -13.91
C GLU A 123 13.28 -9.52 -12.69
N VAL A 124 12.02 -9.10 -12.52
CA VAL A 124 11.65 -8.27 -11.36
C VAL A 124 11.73 -9.04 -10.03
N ALA A 125 11.82 -10.37 -10.06
CA ALA A 125 11.94 -11.20 -8.86
C ALA A 125 13.12 -10.80 -7.94
N SER A 126 14.20 -10.29 -8.55
CA SER A 126 15.41 -9.84 -7.84
C SER A 126 15.37 -8.37 -7.41
N VAL A 127 14.28 -7.64 -7.69
CA VAL A 127 14.19 -6.19 -7.50
C VAL A 127 13.39 -5.83 -6.25
N GLY A 128 14.00 -5.14 -5.31
CA GLY A 128 13.35 -4.72 -4.07
C GLY A 128 13.25 -5.85 -3.02
N SER A 129 12.08 -6.11 -2.47
CA SER A 129 11.90 -7.17 -1.48
C SER A 129 11.20 -8.39 -2.08
N VAL A 130 11.48 -9.57 -1.53
CA VAL A 130 10.93 -10.87 -2.00
C VAL A 130 9.40 -10.89 -2.09
N LEU A 131 8.70 -10.21 -1.18
CA LEU A 131 7.23 -10.14 -1.18
C LEU A 131 6.67 -8.98 -2.00
N ARG A 132 7.51 -8.09 -2.54
CA ARG A 132 7.12 -6.89 -3.29
C ARG A 132 8.11 -6.61 -4.42
N PRO A 133 8.37 -7.60 -5.30
CA PRO A 133 9.34 -7.44 -6.36
C PRO A 133 8.95 -6.30 -7.29
N GLY A 134 9.88 -5.38 -7.52
CA GLY A 134 9.71 -4.19 -8.36
C GLY A 134 8.76 -3.11 -7.82
N ILE A 135 8.00 -3.37 -6.75
CA ILE A 135 6.95 -2.48 -6.24
C ILE A 135 7.53 -1.34 -5.41
N VAL A 136 7.33 -0.09 -5.86
CA VAL A 136 7.79 1.12 -5.18
C VAL A 136 6.65 1.87 -4.47
N HIS A 137 5.40 1.71 -4.91
CA HIS A 137 4.19 2.21 -4.25
C HIS A 137 3.02 1.25 -4.47
N ARG A 138 1.86 1.58 -3.91
CA ARG A 138 0.69 0.69 -3.99
C ARG A 138 -0.60 1.45 -4.18
N LEU A 139 -1.59 0.78 -4.75
CA LEU A 139 -3.00 1.14 -4.73
C LEU A 139 -3.77 0.18 -3.82
N ASP A 140 -4.88 0.64 -3.26
CA ASP A 140 -5.79 -0.23 -2.50
C ASP A 140 -6.51 -1.21 -3.44
N ARG A 141 -7.07 -2.30 -2.91
CA ARG A 141 -7.77 -3.32 -3.68
C ARG A 141 -8.86 -2.71 -4.58
N GLY A 142 -9.72 -1.85 -4.00
CA GLY A 142 -10.82 -1.19 -4.71
C GLY A 142 -10.42 0.00 -5.58
N THR A 143 -9.17 0.46 -5.52
CA THR A 143 -8.66 1.57 -6.32
C THR A 143 -8.11 1.04 -7.65
N SER A 144 -8.56 1.61 -8.75
CA SER A 144 -8.07 1.37 -10.12
C SER A 144 -7.04 2.41 -10.54
N GLY A 145 -6.31 2.17 -11.63
CA GLY A 145 -5.44 3.15 -12.28
C GLY A 145 -3.95 2.87 -12.18
N LEU A 146 -3.17 3.90 -12.46
CA LEU A 146 -1.76 3.82 -12.76
C LEU A 146 -0.87 3.46 -11.57
N LEU A 147 0.06 2.54 -11.81
CA LEU A 147 1.08 2.11 -10.87
C LEU A 147 2.40 1.86 -11.61
N MET A 148 3.51 2.40 -11.07
CA MET A 148 4.85 2.17 -11.63
C MET A 148 5.56 1.03 -10.91
N VAL A 149 6.33 0.26 -11.68
CA VAL A 149 7.10 -0.92 -11.25
C VAL A 149 8.53 -0.78 -11.76
N ALA A 150 9.51 -1.04 -10.91
CA ALA A 150 10.91 -1.01 -11.27
C ALA A 150 11.37 -2.37 -11.83
N ARG A 151 12.14 -2.37 -12.93
CA ARG A 151 12.72 -3.60 -13.52
C ARG A 151 14.14 -3.88 -13.01
N THR A 152 14.83 -2.88 -12.46
CA THR A 152 16.18 -3.01 -11.94
C THR A 152 16.30 -2.48 -10.51
N ALA A 153 17.32 -2.93 -9.76
CA ALA A 153 17.55 -2.45 -8.39
C ALA A 153 17.91 -0.95 -8.38
N ALA A 154 18.63 -0.46 -9.37
CA ALA A 154 18.99 0.95 -9.51
C ALA A 154 17.74 1.81 -9.72
N THR A 155 16.86 1.38 -10.61
CA THR A 155 15.57 2.01 -10.87
C THR A 155 14.69 2.02 -9.64
N HIS A 156 14.61 0.89 -8.92
CA HIS A 156 13.86 0.81 -7.66
C HIS A 156 14.34 1.86 -6.66
N ALA A 157 15.66 1.95 -6.42
CA ALA A 157 16.25 2.95 -5.52
C ALA A 157 15.96 4.38 -5.96
N SER A 158 16.02 4.66 -7.27
CA SER A 158 15.73 5.99 -7.84
C SER A 158 14.26 6.38 -7.66
N LEU A 159 13.31 5.49 -8.01
CA LEU A 159 11.88 5.76 -7.88
C LEU A 159 11.45 5.91 -6.42
N VAL A 160 11.99 5.09 -5.51
CA VAL A 160 11.76 5.23 -4.05
C VAL A 160 12.23 6.60 -3.55
N ARG A 161 13.39 7.06 -4.03
CA ARG A 161 13.90 8.41 -3.71
C ARG A 161 12.98 9.49 -4.24
N GLN A 162 12.54 9.41 -5.50
CA GLN A 162 11.60 10.40 -6.08
C GLN A 162 10.29 10.46 -5.29
N LEU A 163 9.76 9.31 -4.83
CA LEU A 163 8.58 9.25 -3.96
C LEU A 163 8.84 9.91 -2.59
N SER A 164 10.00 9.65 -1.99
CA SER A 164 10.42 10.26 -0.71
C SER A 164 10.58 11.77 -0.83
N ASP A 165 11.16 12.23 -1.93
CA ASP A 165 11.39 13.65 -2.25
C ASP A 165 10.13 14.35 -2.77
N ARG A 166 8.97 13.64 -2.86
CA ARG A 166 7.68 14.16 -3.34
C ARG A 166 7.74 14.68 -4.79
N ARG A 167 8.62 14.12 -5.61
CA ARG A 167 8.80 14.48 -7.03
C ARG A 167 7.97 13.66 -8.00
N VAL A 168 7.20 12.69 -7.50
CA VAL A 168 6.24 11.91 -8.29
C VAL A 168 4.88 12.59 -8.24
N ASP A 169 4.36 12.99 -9.39
CA ASP A 169 3.02 13.54 -9.52
C ASP A 169 2.00 12.40 -9.60
N ARG A 170 1.15 12.29 -8.58
CA ARG A 170 0.10 11.25 -8.48
C ARG A 170 -1.22 11.93 -8.25
N ARG A 171 -2.10 11.89 -9.26
CA ARG A 171 -3.42 12.48 -9.18
C ARG A 171 -4.49 11.41 -9.30
N TYR A 172 -5.50 11.57 -8.48
CA TYR A 172 -6.61 10.63 -8.36
C TYR A 172 -7.92 11.36 -8.56
N LEU A 173 -8.83 10.76 -9.30
CA LEU A 173 -10.22 11.19 -9.31
C LEU A 173 -10.97 10.48 -8.18
N ALA A 174 -11.71 11.27 -7.40
CA ALA A 174 -12.41 10.86 -6.20
C ALA A 174 -13.79 11.49 -6.13
N LEU A 175 -14.86 10.70 -6.17
CA LEU A 175 -16.22 11.20 -5.93
C LEU A 175 -16.55 11.07 -4.45
N VAL A 176 -16.95 12.17 -3.83
CA VAL A 176 -17.27 12.22 -2.41
C VAL A 176 -18.73 12.59 -2.16
N HIS A 177 -19.25 12.18 -1.01
CA HIS A 177 -20.54 12.62 -0.52
C HIS A 177 -20.50 14.05 0.01
N GLY A 178 -21.55 14.81 -0.29
CA GLY A 178 -21.75 16.18 0.15
C GLY A 178 -21.11 17.21 -0.80
N CYS A 179 -21.46 18.46 -0.59
CA CYS A 179 -20.90 19.60 -1.30
C CYS A 179 -19.63 20.06 -0.59
N VAL A 180 -18.47 19.88 -1.22
CA VAL A 180 -17.21 20.48 -0.74
C VAL A 180 -17.24 21.96 -1.14
N GLU A 181 -17.32 22.86 -0.14
CA GLU A 181 -17.53 24.31 -0.42
C GLU A 181 -16.33 24.97 -1.06
N ALA A 182 -15.11 24.67 -0.54
CA ALA A 182 -13.87 25.25 -1.05
C ALA A 182 -13.46 24.59 -2.38
N ASP A 183 -13.14 25.39 -3.40
CA ASP A 183 -12.73 24.89 -4.73
C ASP A 183 -11.41 24.13 -4.69
N GLU A 184 -10.55 24.43 -3.74
CA GLU A 184 -9.30 23.72 -3.49
C GLU A 184 -8.98 23.64 -2.00
N GLY A 185 -8.18 22.68 -1.60
CA GLY A 185 -7.78 22.53 -0.21
C GLY A 185 -6.63 21.57 -0.02
N ARG A 186 -6.11 21.56 1.21
CA ARG A 186 -5.04 20.66 1.62
C ARG A 186 -5.34 20.07 2.99
N ILE A 187 -5.26 18.75 3.07
CA ILE A 187 -5.49 18.00 4.30
C ILE A 187 -4.13 17.53 4.80
N GLU A 188 -3.71 18.05 5.95
CA GLU A 188 -2.47 17.68 6.64
C GLU A 188 -2.84 17.06 7.98
N ALA A 189 -2.96 15.73 8.01
CA ALA A 189 -3.35 15.00 9.21
C ALA A 189 -2.63 13.65 9.29
N PRO A 190 -1.98 13.32 10.43
CA PRO A 190 -1.22 12.08 10.55
C PRO A 190 -2.13 10.86 10.56
N ILE A 191 -1.73 9.80 9.81
CA ILE A 191 -2.52 8.57 9.65
C ILE A 191 -1.84 7.41 10.38
N GLY A 192 -2.62 6.68 11.14
CA GLY A 192 -2.23 5.45 11.84
C GLY A 192 -3.35 4.41 11.86
N ARG A 193 -3.12 3.30 12.55
CA ARG A 193 -4.15 2.27 12.72
C ARG A 193 -5.28 2.81 13.59
N SER A 194 -6.51 2.57 13.18
CA SER A 194 -7.68 2.99 13.94
C SER A 194 -7.74 2.27 15.31
N PRO A 195 -7.95 2.97 16.41
CA PRO A 195 -8.19 2.34 17.71
C PRO A 195 -9.49 1.56 17.76
N ARG A 196 -10.44 1.85 16.86
CA ARG A 196 -11.78 1.23 16.80
C ARG A 196 -11.86 0.00 15.87
N GLY A 197 -10.78 -0.36 15.16
CA GLY A 197 -10.80 -1.51 14.24
C GLY A 197 -9.42 -1.83 13.68
N ARG A 198 -8.97 -3.09 13.84
CA ARG A 198 -7.62 -3.54 13.45
C ARG A 198 -7.30 -3.40 11.95
N THR A 199 -8.31 -3.38 11.09
CA THR A 199 -8.16 -3.33 9.62
C THR A 199 -8.31 -1.93 9.04
N ARG A 200 -8.80 -0.95 9.83
CA ARG A 200 -9.02 0.43 9.40
C ARG A 200 -7.84 1.34 9.76
N MET A 201 -7.65 2.34 8.95
CA MET A 201 -6.77 3.48 9.25
C MET A 201 -7.61 4.66 9.73
N ALA A 202 -6.99 5.59 10.46
CA ALA A 202 -7.65 6.81 10.93
C ALA A 202 -6.64 7.94 11.07
N VAL A 203 -7.13 9.17 11.12
CA VAL A 203 -6.34 10.31 11.62
C VAL A 203 -6.13 10.13 13.12
N VAL A 204 -4.88 10.02 13.55
CA VAL A 204 -4.48 9.83 14.96
C VAL A 204 -3.21 10.63 15.28
N ALA A 205 -3.13 11.24 16.45
CA ALA A 205 -2.02 12.11 16.84
C ALA A 205 -0.63 11.44 16.77
N GLY A 206 -0.52 10.13 17.03
CA GLY A 206 0.73 9.35 16.90
C GLY A 206 0.93 8.70 15.52
N GLY A 207 0.16 9.10 14.53
CA GLY A 207 0.24 8.56 13.17
C GLY A 207 1.46 9.07 12.40
N ARG A 208 1.65 8.51 11.20
CA ARG A 208 2.68 8.98 10.26
C ARG A 208 2.17 10.19 9.49
N GLU A 209 3.01 11.19 9.28
CA GLU A 209 2.70 12.37 8.46
C GLU A 209 2.03 11.96 7.14
N ALA A 210 0.94 12.63 6.82
CA ALA A 210 0.21 12.43 5.58
C ALA A 210 -0.33 13.77 5.06
N ARG A 211 -0.25 13.98 3.73
CA ARG A 211 -0.66 15.21 3.04
C ARG A 211 -1.35 14.89 1.74
N THR A 212 -2.56 15.41 1.58
CA THR A 212 -3.39 15.30 0.37
C THR A 212 -3.89 16.67 -0.01
N ALA A 213 -3.56 17.15 -1.19
CA ALA A 213 -4.21 18.32 -1.79
C ALA A 213 -5.40 17.86 -2.62
N TYR A 214 -6.43 18.71 -2.76
CA TYR A 214 -7.54 18.46 -3.65
C TYR A 214 -7.97 19.73 -4.38
N THR A 215 -8.54 19.55 -5.56
CA THR A 215 -9.21 20.56 -6.36
C THR A 215 -10.56 20.02 -6.80
N VAL A 216 -11.61 20.83 -6.64
CA VAL A 216 -12.96 20.45 -7.07
C VAL A 216 -13.03 20.51 -8.60
N GLN A 217 -13.55 19.44 -9.19
CA GLN A 217 -13.80 19.35 -10.62
C GLN A 217 -15.27 19.66 -10.95
N GLU A 218 -16.19 19.08 -10.16
CA GLU A 218 -17.63 19.23 -10.38
C GLU A 218 -18.42 18.99 -9.08
N ARG A 219 -19.62 19.60 -8.97
CA ARG A 219 -20.55 19.45 -7.85
C ARG A 219 -21.95 19.14 -8.35
N TRP A 220 -22.62 18.18 -7.70
CA TRP A 220 -24.03 17.84 -7.96
C TRP A 220 -24.87 18.07 -6.71
N GLY A 221 -26.09 18.59 -6.90
CA GLY A 221 -27.00 18.88 -5.80
C GLY A 221 -27.82 17.68 -5.35
N ARG A 222 -28.16 16.77 -6.26
CA ARG A 222 -29.01 15.58 -5.98
C ARG A 222 -28.54 14.34 -6.75
N PRO A 223 -28.01 13.32 -6.08
CA PRO A 223 -27.55 13.36 -4.68
C PRO A 223 -26.41 14.37 -4.51
N SER A 224 -26.31 14.97 -3.31
CA SER A 224 -25.24 15.91 -3.03
C SER A 224 -23.89 15.20 -3.05
N THR A 225 -23.10 15.46 -4.09
CA THR A 225 -21.79 14.85 -4.32
C THR A 225 -20.83 15.85 -4.95
N THR A 226 -19.53 15.60 -4.79
CA THR A 226 -18.46 16.43 -5.37
C THR A 226 -17.39 15.54 -5.98
N LEU A 227 -17.02 15.79 -7.24
CA LEU A 227 -15.86 15.18 -7.88
C LEU A 227 -14.61 16.00 -7.57
N LEU A 228 -13.60 15.35 -7.04
CA LEU A 228 -12.31 15.93 -6.69
C LEU A 228 -11.18 15.32 -7.52
N GLU A 229 -10.23 16.14 -7.93
CA GLU A 229 -8.89 15.68 -8.24
C GLU A 229 -8.05 15.77 -6.95
N CYS A 230 -7.54 14.63 -6.48
CA CYS A 230 -6.69 14.54 -5.30
C CYS A 230 -5.24 14.32 -5.69
N ARG A 231 -4.32 15.16 -5.22
CA ARG A 231 -2.88 15.04 -5.41
C ARG A 231 -2.20 14.54 -4.13
N LEU A 232 -1.44 13.44 -4.25
CA LEU A 232 -0.75 12.82 -3.12
C LEU A 232 0.70 13.31 -2.99
N GLU A 233 1.04 13.97 -1.88
CA GLU A 233 2.42 14.26 -1.48
C GLU A 233 3.05 13.10 -0.69
N THR A 234 2.25 12.36 0.04
CA THR A 234 2.62 11.16 0.78
C THR A 234 1.76 9.98 0.30
N GLY A 235 2.10 8.74 0.67
CA GLY A 235 1.35 7.54 0.27
C GLY A 235 1.11 6.59 1.44
N ARG A 236 0.23 6.96 2.40
CA ARG A 236 -0.15 6.08 3.51
C ARG A 236 -1.29 5.17 3.10
N THR A 237 -1.41 4.03 3.74
CA THR A 237 -2.53 3.11 3.50
C THR A 237 -3.85 3.84 3.68
N HIS A 238 -4.75 3.73 2.70
CA HIS A 238 -6.07 4.37 2.65
C HIS A 238 -6.04 5.91 2.78
N GLN A 239 -4.95 6.59 2.43
CA GLN A 239 -4.75 8.00 2.77
C GLN A 239 -5.87 8.92 2.28
N ILE A 240 -6.22 8.90 0.98
CA ILE A 240 -7.30 9.74 0.42
C ILE A 240 -8.62 9.43 1.13
N ARG A 241 -8.96 8.16 1.30
CA ARG A 241 -10.17 7.68 1.94
C ARG A 241 -10.32 8.20 3.37
N VAL A 242 -9.25 8.08 4.16
CA VAL A 242 -9.19 8.56 5.56
C VAL A 242 -9.27 10.08 5.64
N HIS A 243 -8.51 10.79 4.80
CA HIS A 243 -8.47 12.24 4.82
C HIS A 243 -9.83 12.85 4.45
N LEU A 244 -10.45 12.38 3.35
CA LEU A 244 -11.75 12.89 2.92
C LEU A 244 -12.86 12.56 3.93
N THR A 245 -12.83 11.35 4.51
CA THR A 245 -13.75 11.00 5.61
C THR A 245 -13.56 11.92 6.83
N ALA A 246 -12.31 12.24 7.19
CA ALA A 246 -12.02 13.09 8.35
C ALA A 246 -12.54 14.52 8.22
N ILE A 247 -12.67 15.04 6.99
CA ILE A 247 -13.27 16.36 6.72
C ILE A 247 -14.79 16.29 6.44
N GLY A 248 -15.43 15.12 6.65
CA GLY A 248 -16.87 14.94 6.50
C GLY A 248 -17.37 14.56 5.10
N HIS A 249 -16.45 14.33 4.17
CA HIS A 249 -16.72 13.99 2.77
C HIS A 249 -16.18 12.59 2.40
N PRO A 250 -16.76 11.48 2.93
CA PRO A 250 -16.31 10.13 2.57
C PRO A 250 -16.55 9.84 1.09
N LEU A 251 -15.74 8.92 0.54
CA LEU A 251 -15.89 8.49 -0.86
C LEU A 251 -17.21 7.74 -1.08
N VAL A 252 -17.85 7.99 -2.21
CA VAL A 252 -18.97 7.19 -2.70
C VAL A 252 -18.51 5.75 -2.90
N GLY A 253 -19.32 4.78 -2.46
CA GLY A 253 -19.02 3.35 -2.57
C GLY A 253 -18.00 2.81 -1.53
N ASP A 254 -17.51 3.63 -0.59
CA ASP A 254 -16.54 3.18 0.41
C ASP A 254 -17.20 2.62 1.68
N ALA A 255 -17.75 1.42 1.61
CA ALA A 255 -18.38 0.74 2.74
C ALA A 255 -17.47 0.57 3.97
N ALA A 256 -16.15 0.64 3.80
CA ALA A 256 -15.22 0.51 4.92
C ALA A 256 -15.17 1.79 5.79
N TYR A 257 -15.39 2.97 5.22
CA TYR A 257 -15.34 4.25 5.92
C TYR A 257 -16.72 4.93 6.06
N ASP A 258 -17.66 4.62 5.20
CA ASP A 258 -19.05 5.03 5.32
C ASP A 258 -19.99 3.94 4.77
N SER A 259 -20.63 3.19 5.66
CA SER A 259 -21.61 2.17 5.29
C SER A 259 -23.05 2.70 5.36
N SER A 260 -23.26 3.96 5.75
CA SER A 260 -24.58 4.52 6.02
C SER A 260 -25.17 5.30 4.84
N ARG A 261 -24.34 5.73 3.88
CA ARG A 261 -24.76 6.51 2.72
C ARG A 261 -24.98 5.65 1.49
N GLU A 262 -25.74 6.15 0.55
CA GLU A 262 -26.00 5.49 -0.71
C GLU A 262 -24.73 5.36 -1.55
N HIS A 263 -24.46 4.18 -2.09
CA HIS A 263 -23.24 3.89 -2.85
C HIS A 263 -23.36 4.19 -4.36
N LEU A 264 -24.49 4.72 -4.81
CA LEU A 264 -24.78 5.02 -6.22
C LEU A 264 -24.48 3.87 -7.19
N GLY A 265 -24.81 2.63 -6.77
CA GLY A 265 -24.57 1.42 -7.54
C GLY A 265 -23.14 0.87 -7.50
N LEU A 266 -22.22 1.49 -6.72
CA LEU A 266 -20.86 1.01 -6.57
C LEU A 266 -20.71 0.04 -5.39
N ASP A 267 -19.92 -1.00 -5.59
CA ASP A 267 -19.45 -1.94 -4.56
C ASP A 267 -17.99 -1.69 -4.14
N ARG A 268 -17.40 -0.61 -4.65
CA ARG A 268 -16.04 -0.17 -4.36
C ARG A 268 -15.96 1.35 -4.20
N PRO A 269 -14.90 1.89 -3.54
CA PRO A 269 -14.68 3.33 -3.50
C PRO A 269 -14.56 3.94 -4.89
N PHE A 270 -15.25 5.06 -5.16
CA PHE A 270 -15.00 5.88 -6.34
C PHE A 270 -13.64 6.55 -6.19
N LEU A 271 -12.60 5.79 -6.52
CA LEU A 271 -11.21 6.26 -6.45
C LEU A 271 -10.40 5.64 -7.59
N HIS A 272 -9.79 6.49 -8.41
CA HIS A 272 -9.03 6.10 -9.58
C HIS A 272 -7.74 6.91 -9.68
N ALA A 273 -6.60 6.23 -9.81
CA ALA A 273 -5.29 6.84 -10.02
C ALA A 273 -5.14 7.23 -11.50
N GLY A 274 -5.71 8.38 -11.87
CA GLY A 274 -5.86 8.80 -13.27
C GLY A 274 -4.59 9.39 -13.89
N HIS A 275 -3.64 9.89 -13.07
CA HIS A 275 -2.42 10.50 -13.58
C HIS A 275 -1.19 10.06 -12.78
N LEU A 276 -0.09 9.80 -13.50
CA LEU A 276 1.21 9.44 -12.91
C LEU A 276 2.35 10.10 -13.69
N GLY A 277 3.07 11.03 -13.02
CA GLY A 277 4.25 11.70 -13.57
C GLY A 277 5.50 11.47 -12.71
N PHE A 278 6.64 11.18 -13.33
CA PHE A 278 7.94 11.00 -12.67
C PHE A 278 9.10 11.25 -13.63
N MET A 279 10.31 11.36 -13.12
CA MET A 279 11.52 11.43 -13.94
C MET A 279 12.03 10.03 -14.23
N HIS A 280 12.27 9.72 -15.51
CA HIS A 280 12.81 8.41 -15.90
C HIS A 280 14.17 8.14 -15.23
N PRO A 281 14.34 7.01 -14.52
CA PRO A 281 15.52 6.77 -13.67
C PRO A 281 16.85 6.79 -14.38
N ALA A 282 16.92 6.29 -15.61
CA ALA A 282 18.17 6.21 -16.38
C ALA A 282 18.43 7.47 -17.23
N THR A 283 17.41 8.00 -17.89
CA THR A 283 17.57 9.11 -18.86
C THR A 283 17.36 10.49 -18.26
N GLY A 284 16.67 10.57 -17.12
CA GLY A 284 16.24 11.85 -16.53
C GLY A 284 15.12 12.57 -17.31
N ALA A 285 14.53 11.93 -18.31
CA ALA A 285 13.41 12.51 -19.06
C ALA A 285 12.14 12.56 -18.19
N ALA A 286 11.35 13.60 -18.35
CA ALA A 286 10.03 13.68 -17.70
C ALA A 286 9.08 12.69 -18.39
N MET A 287 8.45 11.82 -17.58
CA MET A 287 7.43 10.86 -18.02
C MET A 287 6.10 11.24 -17.41
N ALA A 288 5.03 11.16 -18.19
CA ALA A 288 3.67 11.37 -17.71
C ALA A 288 2.71 10.43 -18.44
N PHE A 289 1.78 9.85 -17.69
CA PHE A 289 0.80 8.89 -18.16
C PHE A 289 -0.55 9.23 -17.58
N ASP A 290 -1.59 9.02 -18.40
CA ASP A 290 -2.99 9.20 -18.00
C ASP A 290 -3.76 7.90 -18.22
N SER A 291 -4.72 7.62 -17.34
CA SER A 291 -5.66 6.50 -17.43
C SER A 291 -7.08 7.02 -17.33
N SER A 292 -7.94 6.59 -18.25
CA SER A 292 -9.35 6.96 -18.27
C SER A 292 -10.11 6.25 -17.15
N LEU A 293 -11.18 6.87 -16.67
CA LEU A 293 -12.08 6.24 -15.70
C LEU A 293 -12.61 4.91 -16.25
N PRO A 294 -12.62 3.84 -15.45
CA PRO A 294 -13.31 2.59 -15.78
C PRO A 294 -14.82 2.80 -15.93
N ALA A 295 -15.46 1.93 -16.71
CA ALA A 295 -16.88 2.06 -17.09
C ALA A 295 -17.84 2.15 -15.89
N ASP A 296 -17.56 1.44 -14.78
CA ASP A 296 -18.37 1.50 -13.56
C ASP A 296 -18.34 2.90 -12.91
N LEU A 297 -17.19 3.59 -12.92
CA LEU A 297 -17.05 4.96 -12.40
C LEU A 297 -17.61 5.99 -13.40
N THR A 298 -17.39 5.79 -14.70
CA THR A 298 -17.95 6.68 -15.74
C THR A 298 -19.46 6.67 -15.69
N GLY A 299 -20.10 5.50 -15.60
CA GLY A 299 -21.56 5.39 -15.51
C GLY A 299 -22.17 6.11 -14.31
N VAL A 300 -21.47 6.20 -13.17
CA VAL A 300 -21.94 7.01 -12.03
C VAL A 300 -21.95 8.50 -12.39
N LEU A 301 -20.90 9.01 -13.04
CA LEU A 301 -20.85 10.44 -13.44
C LEU A 301 -21.91 10.78 -14.48
N GLU A 302 -22.14 9.88 -15.45
CA GLU A 302 -23.20 10.03 -16.46
C GLU A 302 -24.58 10.12 -15.81
N ASN A 303 -24.89 9.20 -14.87
CA ASN A 303 -26.15 9.24 -14.13
C ASN A 303 -26.34 10.52 -13.29
N LEU A 304 -25.26 11.04 -12.69
CA LEU A 304 -25.30 12.30 -11.94
C LEU A 304 -25.55 13.49 -12.85
N ALA A 305 -24.95 13.51 -14.05
CA ALA A 305 -25.16 14.57 -15.04
C ALA A 305 -26.60 14.58 -15.55
N GLU A 306 -27.17 13.40 -15.84
CA GLU A 306 -28.56 13.26 -16.30
C GLU A 306 -29.60 13.66 -15.23
N GLY A 307 -29.34 13.33 -13.97
CA GLY A 307 -30.22 13.63 -12.83
C GLY A 307 -30.19 15.09 -12.38
N SER A 308 -29.31 15.92 -12.96
CA SER A 308 -29.11 17.33 -12.62
C SER A 308 -29.80 18.28 -13.59
N GLY A 309 -30.51 17.77 -14.64
CA GLY A 309 -31.25 18.49 -15.65
C GLY A 309 -32.68 18.90 -15.26
#